data_2859cf978d24ab4dd5b0f75123e0eda2
#
_entry.id   2859cf978d24ab4dd5b0f75123e0eda2
#
_cell.length_a   1.000
_cell.length_b   1.000
_cell.length_c   1.000
_cell.angle_alpha   90.00
_cell.angle_beta   90.00
_cell.angle_gamma   90.00
#
_symmetry.space_group_name_H-M   'P 1'
#
loop_
_entity.id
_entity.type
_entity.pdbx_description
1 polymer ?
#
loop_
_entity_poly.entity_id
_entity_poly.type
_entity_poly.pdbx_seq_one_letter_code
_entity_poly.pdbx_strand_id
1 'polypeptide(L)'
;MAMRTIVIRVAAGAALVLATLANNANAQIASPILNAVEVQKLVASADPVDNARLSAHFAALAERYAREATRHDAMAQAVIASPIRRTPANTAADHCKRLAGLNTQAANTLRELAAYHEKRAAGAVASVPKGVAPFHAGTGAPEPSDDELSALAARASTPADHHALEEYFQTAAKRYREAVNEHSSMAQAYRGTRIAQAAVHCDRLVSLSRDEAKEATAAAEMHKQLATAGR
;
A
#
# COMPACT_ATOMS: atom_id res chain seq x y z
N MET A 1 -48.41 66.37 31.10
CA MET A 1 -48.02 64.99 30.77
C MET A 1 -47.16 65.02 29.55
N ALA A 2 -45.82 64.90 29.72
CA ALA A 2 -44.84 64.97 28.62
C ALA A 2 -44.23 63.57 28.42
N MET A 3 -44.52 62.99 27.27
CA MET A 3 -43.97 61.72 26.85
C MET A 3 -42.52 61.93 26.30
N ARG A 4 -41.55 61.36 26.98
CA ARG A 4 -40.14 61.36 26.52
C ARG A 4 -39.95 60.19 25.60
N THR A 5 -39.68 60.48 24.34
CA THR A 5 -39.29 59.46 23.32
C THR A 5 -37.82 59.16 23.49
N ILE A 6 -37.48 57.92 23.82
CA ILE A 6 -36.11 57.43 23.88
C ILE A 6 -35.76 56.91 22.49
N VAL A 7 -34.76 57.59 21.85
CA VAL A 7 -34.20 57.11 20.57
C VAL A 7 -33.01 56.21 20.89
N ILE A 8 -33.14 54.92 20.65
CA ILE A 8 -32.08 53.95 20.73
C ILE A 8 -31.33 53.95 19.39
N ARG A 9 -30.09 54.46 19.42
CA ARG A 9 -29.17 54.32 18.28
C ARG A 9 -28.50 52.94 18.34
N VAL A 10 -28.90 52.05 17.41
CA VAL A 10 -28.18 50.80 17.19
C VAL A 10 -26.97 51.08 16.29
N ALA A 11 -25.79 51.00 16.88
CA ALA A 11 -24.56 51.04 16.14
C ALA A 11 -24.33 49.65 15.52
N ALA A 12 -24.48 49.57 14.22
CA ALA A 12 -24.10 48.36 13.47
C ALA A 12 -22.59 48.28 13.34
N GLY A 13 -21.95 47.52 14.23
CA GLY A 13 -20.56 47.12 14.12
C GLY A 13 -20.43 46.00 13.06
N ALA A 14 -19.97 46.33 11.87
CA ALA A 14 -19.57 45.35 10.87
C ALA A 14 -18.25 44.70 11.34
N ALA A 15 -18.36 43.52 11.98
CA ALA A 15 -17.21 42.66 12.24
C ALA A 15 -16.82 41.97 10.91
N LEU A 16 -15.74 42.49 10.31
CA LEU A 16 -15.09 41.86 9.16
C LEU A 16 -14.41 40.56 9.65
N VAL A 17 -15.08 39.46 9.54
CA VAL A 17 -14.49 38.12 9.75
C VAL A 17 -13.61 37.86 8.52
N LEU A 18 -12.32 38.16 8.62
CA LEU A 18 -11.31 37.63 7.74
C LEU A 18 -11.23 36.09 7.97
N ALA A 19 -12.06 35.36 7.25
CA ALA A 19 -11.85 33.94 7.09
C ALA A 19 -10.53 33.77 6.33
N THR A 20 -9.43 33.57 7.06
CA THR A 20 -8.21 32.98 6.52
C THR A 20 -8.56 31.58 6.07
N LEU A 21 -8.90 31.43 4.78
CA LEU A 21 -8.86 30.16 4.10
C LEU A 21 -7.41 29.67 4.23
N ALA A 22 -7.14 28.93 5.31
CA ALA A 22 -6.00 28.05 5.34
C ALA A 22 -6.21 27.10 4.18
N ASN A 23 -5.61 27.43 3.03
CA ASN A 23 -5.35 26.46 1.99
C ASN A 23 -4.53 25.36 2.64
N ASN A 24 -5.23 24.36 3.19
CA ASN A 24 -4.70 23.03 3.31
C ASN A 24 -4.50 22.54 1.87
N ALA A 25 -3.48 23.11 1.20
CA ALA A 25 -2.77 22.39 0.20
C ALA A 25 -2.30 21.13 0.94
N ASN A 26 -3.05 20.03 0.80
CA ASN A 26 -2.51 18.70 0.99
C ASN A 26 -1.29 18.69 0.09
N ALA A 27 -0.15 19.09 0.64
CA ALA A 27 1.13 18.78 0.09
C ALA A 27 1.12 17.27 0.09
N GLN A 28 0.76 16.69 -1.04
CA GLN A 28 0.89 15.29 -1.33
C GLN A 28 2.36 15.03 -1.10
N ILE A 29 2.68 14.59 0.14
CA ILE A 29 4.04 14.26 0.55
C ILE A 29 4.44 13.18 -0.44
N ALA A 30 5.36 13.53 -1.35
CA ALA A 30 5.85 12.59 -2.33
C ALA A 30 6.25 11.32 -1.57
N SER A 31 5.69 10.19 -1.98
CA SER A 31 5.93 8.91 -1.31
C SER A 31 7.45 8.72 -1.21
N PRO A 32 8.02 8.43 -0.04
CA PRO A 32 9.45 8.20 0.12
C PRO A 32 9.91 6.89 -0.55
N ILE A 33 9.06 6.25 -1.34
CA ILE A 33 9.39 5.03 -2.07
C ILE A 33 10.32 5.40 -3.23
N LEU A 34 11.55 4.88 -3.15
CA LEU A 34 12.62 5.06 -4.13
C LEU A 34 12.53 3.98 -5.22
N ASN A 35 13.07 4.27 -6.39
CA ASN A 35 13.27 3.23 -7.41
C ASN A 35 14.53 2.39 -7.12
N ALA A 36 14.65 1.25 -7.79
CA ALA A 36 15.76 0.30 -7.56
C ALA A 36 17.15 0.92 -7.77
N VAL A 37 17.31 1.83 -8.74
CA VAL A 37 18.57 2.50 -9.03
C VAL A 37 18.96 3.46 -7.91
N GLU A 38 17.98 4.19 -7.37
CA GLU A 38 18.19 5.09 -6.22
C GLU A 38 18.58 4.29 -4.98
N VAL A 39 17.87 3.19 -4.69
CA VAL A 39 18.21 2.30 -3.57
C VAL A 39 19.65 1.80 -3.71
N GLN A 40 20.05 1.32 -4.88
CA GLN A 40 21.43 0.85 -5.12
C GLN A 40 22.47 1.93 -4.83
N LYS A 41 22.25 3.18 -5.28
CA LYS A 41 23.15 4.30 -5.01
C LYS A 41 23.26 4.59 -3.52
N LEU A 42 22.14 4.63 -2.79
CA LEU A 42 22.12 4.91 -1.36
C LEU A 42 22.80 3.80 -0.55
N VAL A 43 22.60 2.55 -0.95
CA VAL A 43 23.25 1.38 -0.32
C VAL A 43 24.77 1.43 -0.49
N ALA A 44 25.25 1.89 -1.66
CA ALA A 44 26.69 1.98 -1.96
C ALA A 44 27.39 3.08 -1.17
N SER A 45 26.71 4.20 -0.87
CA SER A 45 27.32 5.35 -0.21
C SER A 45 27.55 5.14 1.29
N ALA A 46 26.69 4.38 1.95
CA ALA A 46 26.70 4.12 3.39
C ALA A 46 26.69 5.38 4.30
N ASP A 47 26.34 6.55 3.75
CA ASP A 47 26.24 7.81 4.49
C ASP A 47 25.08 7.77 5.48
N PRO A 48 25.19 8.41 6.67
CA PRO A 48 24.08 8.53 7.61
C PRO A 48 22.79 9.12 7.01
N VAL A 49 22.89 10.15 6.16
CA VAL A 49 21.74 10.74 5.49
C VAL A 49 21.09 9.77 4.51
N ASP A 50 21.88 8.99 3.79
CA ASP A 50 21.38 7.97 2.87
C ASP A 50 20.73 6.80 3.61
N ASN A 51 21.27 6.42 4.77
CA ASN A 51 20.61 5.45 5.65
C ASN A 51 19.26 5.98 6.16
N ALA A 52 19.13 7.28 6.49
CA ALA A 52 17.83 7.87 6.85
C ALA A 52 16.81 7.79 5.70
N ARG A 53 17.27 8.03 4.45
CA ARG A 53 16.42 7.90 3.24
C ARG A 53 16.00 6.45 3.00
N LEU A 54 16.91 5.49 3.18
CA LEU A 54 16.60 4.06 3.07
C LEU A 54 15.62 3.63 4.14
N SER A 55 15.78 4.09 5.39
CA SER A 55 14.81 3.83 6.47
C SER A 55 13.41 4.31 6.10
N ALA A 56 13.28 5.55 5.64
CA ALA A 56 12.00 6.12 5.21
C ALA A 56 11.37 5.33 4.03
N HIS A 57 12.18 4.92 3.06
CA HIS A 57 11.74 4.10 1.94
C HIS A 57 11.17 2.75 2.41
N PHE A 58 11.90 2.01 3.22
CA PHE A 58 11.44 0.70 3.70
C PHE A 58 10.25 0.80 4.65
N ALA A 59 10.16 1.86 5.46
CA ALA A 59 8.98 2.13 6.28
C ALA A 59 7.73 2.38 5.40
N ALA A 60 7.86 3.16 4.33
CA ALA A 60 6.75 3.41 3.41
C ALA A 60 6.32 2.15 2.65
N LEU A 61 7.27 1.29 2.24
CA LEU A 61 6.96 -0.02 1.66
C LEU A 61 6.25 -0.91 2.68
N ALA A 62 6.69 -0.94 3.93
CA ALA A 62 6.04 -1.71 4.99
C ALA A 62 4.57 -1.32 5.18
N GLU A 63 4.27 -0.02 5.17
CA GLU A 63 2.89 0.46 5.25
C GLU A 63 2.06 0.07 4.02
N ARG A 64 2.66 0.03 2.85
CA ARG A 64 1.98 -0.46 1.64
C ARG A 64 1.61 -1.94 1.76
N TYR A 65 2.55 -2.81 2.16
CA TYR A 65 2.26 -4.23 2.37
C TYR A 65 1.25 -4.46 3.50
N ALA A 66 1.28 -3.65 4.56
CA ALA A 66 0.29 -3.71 5.63
C ALA A 66 -1.13 -3.37 5.14
N ARG A 67 -1.27 -2.38 4.24
CA ARG A 67 -2.56 -2.09 3.60
C ARG A 67 -3.04 -3.23 2.71
N GLU A 68 -2.16 -3.84 1.92
CA GLU A 68 -2.52 -5.03 1.12
C GLU A 68 -2.98 -6.20 2.01
N ALA A 69 -2.31 -6.41 3.15
CA ALA A 69 -2.73 -7.42 4.13
C ALA A 69 -4.15 -7.15 4.64
N THR A 70 -4.44 -5.89 5.02
CA THR A 70 -5.78 -5.48 5.47
C THR A 70 -6.83 -5.67 4.38
N ARG A 71 -6.52 -5.29 3.14
CA ARG A 71 -7.39 -5.46 1.97
C ARG A 71 -7.77 -6.93 1.76
N HIS A 72 -6.78 -7.82 1.74
CA HIS A 72 -7.03 -9.25 1.56
C HIS A 72 -7.78 -9.87 2.74
N ASP A 73 -7.52 -9.42 3.97
CA ASP A 73 -8.29 -9.88 5.14
C ASP A 73 -9.76 -9.44 5.05
N ALA A 74 -10.02 -8.20 4.67
CA ALA A 74 -11.38 -7.68 4.45
C ALA A 74 -12.12 -8.46 3.36
N MET A 75 -11.46 -8.78 2.23
CA MET A 75 -12.03 -9.63 1.19
C MET A 75 -12.36 -11.04 1.72
N ALA A 76 -11.48 -11.64 2.51
CA ALA A 76 -11.71 -12.96 3.12
C ALA A 76 -12.93 -12.94 4.04
N GLN A 77 -13.02 -11.92 4.91
CA GLN A 77 -14.16 -11.74 5.81
C GLN A 77 -15.47 -11.54 5.03
N ALA A 78 -15.44 -10.73 3.97
CA ALA A 78 -16.59 -10.48 3.12
C ALA A 78 -17.11 -11.77 2.44
N VAL A 79 -16.21 -12.63 1.94
CA VAL A 79 -16.56 -13.95 1.37
C VAL A 79 -17.17 -14.85 2.45
N ILE A 80 -16.60 -14.90 3.65
CA ILE A 80 -17.10 -15.75 4.76
C ILE A 80 -18.48 -15.30 5.22
N ALA A 81 -18.70 -13.99 5.31
CA ALA A 81 -19.97 -13.40 5.75
C ALA A 81 -21.06 -13.47 4.66
N SER A 82 -20.71 -13.77 3.42
CA SER A 82 -21.65 -13.80 2.30
C SER A 82 -22.73 -14.87 2.51
N PRO A 83 -24.01 -14.55 2.37
CA PRO A 83 -25.10 -15.53 2.39
C PRO A 83 -25.09 -16.44 1.15
N ILE A 84 -24.37 -16.06 0.10
CA ILE A 84 -24.24 -16.82 -1.16
C ILE A 84 -23.26 -17.96 -0.94
N ARG A 85 -23.72 -19.02 -0.27
CA ARG A 85 -22.92 -20.23 -0.09
C ARG A 85 -22.91 -21.07 -1.36
N ARG A 86 -22.00 -20.77 -2.26
CA ARG A 86 -21.61 -21.72 -3.32
C ARG A 86 -20.24 -22.28 -2.96
N THR A 87 -20.14 -23.62 -2.94
CA THR A 87 -18.82 -24.28 -2.96
C THR A 87 -18.10 -23.78 -4.21
N PRO A 88 -16.96 -23.15 -4.11
CA PRO A 88 -15.88 -23.24 -3.14
C PRO A 88 -15.57 -21.92 -2.38
N ALA A 89 -16.54 -21.32 -1.71
CA ALA A 89 -16.34 -20.06 -0.97
C ALA A 89 -15.17 -20.14 0.02
N ASN A 90 -14.95 -21.29 0.65
CA ASN A 90 -13.84 -21.50 1.55
C ASN A 90 -12.49 -21.32 0.83
N THR A 91 -12.35 -21.82 -0.41
CA THR A 91 -11.12 -21.71 -1.19
C THR A 91 -10.79 -20.24 -1.52
N ALA A 92 -11.79 -19.43 -1.91
CA ALA A 92 -11.57 -18.00 -2.18
C ALA A 92 -11.14 -17.25 -0.92
N ALA A 93 -11.81 -17.49 0.22
CA ALA A 93 -11.41 -16.91 1.49
C ALA A 93 -10.01 -17.37 1.92
N ASP A 94 -9.65 -18.63 1.67
CA ASP A 94 -8.33 -19.16 2.02
C ASP A 94 -7.21 -18.52 1.18
N HIS A 95 -7.43 -18.27 -0.11
CA HIS A 95 -6.48 -17.49 -0.92
C HIS A 95 -6.24 -16.09 -0.36
N CYS A 96 -7.32 -15.37 -0.05
CA CYS A 96 -7.22 -14.04 0.55
C CYS A 96 -6.52 -14.08 1.93
N LYS A 97 -6.83 -15.04 2.80
CA LYS A 97 -6.15 -15.21 4.10
C LYS A 97 -4.66 -15.48 3.95
N ARG A 98 -4.27 -16.32 3.00
CA ARG A 98 -2.84 -16.59 2.74
C ARG A 98 -2.13 -15.35 2.22
N LEU A 99 -2.72 -14.61 1.29
CA LEU A 99 -2.19 -13.34 0.82
C LEU A 99 -2.06 -12.30 1.95
N ALA A 100 -3.07 -12.18 2.81
CA ALA A 100 -3.00 -11.31 4.00
C ALA A 100 -1.82 -11.69 4.91
N GLY A 101 -1.63 -12.99 5.16
CA GLY A 101 -0.53 -13.49 5.98
C GLY A 101 0.85 -13.23 5.37
N LEU A 102 1.01 -13.45 4.06
CA LEU A 102 2.27 -13.17 3.34
C LEU A 102 2.60 -11.69 3.33
N ASN A 103 1.63 -10.83 3.00
CA ASN A 103 1.80 -9.38 3.04
C ASN A 103 2.14 -8.86 4.46
N THR A 104 1.55 -9.46 5.51
CA THR A 104 1.92 -9.15 6.91
C THR A 104 3.39 -9.49 7.18
N GLN A 105 3.87 -10.64 6.73
CA GLN A 105 5.27 -11.04 6.90
C GLN A 105 6.22 -10.13 6.11
N ALA A 106 5.86 -9.74 4.89
CA ALA A 106 6.62 -8.78 4.09
C ALA A 106 6.69 -7.42 4.77
N ALA A 107 5.57 -6.89 5.29
CA ALA A 107 5.52 -5.65 6.05
C ALA A 107 6.44 -5.69 7.28
N ASN A 108 6.44 -6.79 8.04
CA ASN A 108 7.32 -6.93 9.20
C ASN A 108 8.80 -6.98 8.80
N THR A 109 9.15 -7.73 7.75
CA THR A 109 10.53 -7.78 7.23
C THR A 109 11.02 -6.40 6.78
N LEU A 110 10.15 -5.61 6.15
CA LEU A 110 10.46 -4.24 5.74
C LEU A 110 10.62 -3.30 6.93
N ARG A 111 9.83 -3.46 8.01
CA ARG A 111 10.03 -2.72 9.27
C ARG A 111 11.36 -3.04 9.93
N GLU A 112 11.77 -4.31 9.94
CA GLU A 112 13.08 -4.73 10.43
C GLU A 112 14.21 -4.06 9.62
N LEU A 113 14.08 -4.02 8.30
CA LEU A 113 15.05 -3.37 7.42
C LEU A 113 15.06 -1.84 7.60
N ALA A 114 13.91 -1.22 7.77
CA ALA A 114 13.80 0.22 8.09
C ALA A 114 14.50 0.54 9.42
N ALA A 115 14.24 -0.22 10.47
CA ALA A 115 14.90 -0.06 11.78
C ALA A 115 16.41 -0.31 11.72
N TYR A 116 16.86 -1.23 10.88
CA TYR A 116 18.29 -1.45 10.63
C TYR A 116 18.97 -0.19 10.07
N HIS A 117 18.35 0.46 9.08
CA HIS A 117 18.88 1.69 8.50
C HIS A 117 18.72 2.90 9.44
N GLU A 118 17.64 2.98 10.21
CA GLU A 118 17.43 4.01 11.21
C GLU A 118 18.58 4.05 12.24
N LYS A 119 18.98 2.89 12.77
CA LYS A 119 20.13 2.79 13.67
C LYS A 119 21.43 3.29 13.04
N ARG A 120 21.60 3.15 11.74
CA ARG A 120 22.79 3.60 10.98
C ARG A 120 22.74 5.06 10.58
N ALA A 121 21.55 5.63 10.55
CA ALA A 121 21.37 7.06 10.30
C ALA A 121 21.92 7.94 11.42
N ALA A 122 22.17 7.40 12.62
CA ALA A 122 22.74 8.13 13.76
C ALA A 122 22.09 9.49 14.04
N GLY A 123 20.77 9.59 13.88
CA GLY A 123 20.01 10.83 14.09
C GLY A 123 20.01 11.79 12.90
N ALA A 124 20.59 11.44 11.77
CA ALA A 124 20.46 12.22 10.54
C ALA A 124 19.00 12.26 10.09
N VAL A 125 18.52 13.42 9.68
CA VAL A 125 17.16 13.61 9.15
C VAL A 125 17.17 13.42 7.64
N ALA A 126 16.31 12.55 7.14
CA ALA A 126 16.13 12.36 5.71
C ALA A 126 15.45 13.60 5.10
N SER A 127 16.14 14.26 4.17
CA SER A 127 15.49 15.18 3.25
C SER A 127 14.71 14.37 2.23
N VAL A 128 13.39 14.31 2.33
CA VAL A 128 12.57 13.66 1.31
C VAL A 128 12.59 14.54 0.06
N PRO A 129 13.09 14.06 -1.09
CA PRO A 129 13.08 14.84 -2.32
C PRO A 129 11.62 15.11 -2.72
N LYS A 130 11.28 16.38 -2.91
CA LYS A 130 10.00 16.77 -3.51
C LYS A 130 9.97 16.22 -4.95
N GLY A 131 9.02 15.35 -5.25
CA GLY A 131 8.69 15.01 -6.64
C GLY A 131 9.03 13.61 -7.13
N VAL A 132 9.35 12.66 -6.26
CA VAL A 132 9.44 11.26 -6.70
C VAL A 132 8.02 10.72 -6.84
N ALA A 133 7.60 10.48 -8.10
CA ALA A 133 6.33 9.82 -8.38
C ALA A 133 6.27 8.45 -7.68
N PRO A 134 5.10 8.03 -7.18
CA PRO A 134 4.95 6.71 -6.61
C PRO A 134 5.36 5.68 -7.67
N PHE A 135 6.16 4.68 -7.27
CA PHE A 135 6.76 3.66 -8.13
C PHE A 135 5.75 2.86 -8.99
N HIS A 136 4.47 3.03 -8.76
CA HIS A 136 3.38 2.43 -9.52
C HIS A 136 2.37 3.50 -9.97
N ALA A 137 2.81 4.50 -10.71
CA ALA A 137 1.95 5.16 -11.66
C ALA A 137 1.75 4.19 -12.84
N GLY A 138 1.06 3.08 -12.59
CA GLY A 138 0.54 2.26 -13.67
C GLY A 138 -0.38 3.13 -14.51
N THR A 139 -0.11 3.20 -15.80
CA THR A 139 -0.97 3.82 -16.83
C THR A 139 -2.23 2.97 -17.06
N GLY A 140 -2.84 2.47 -15.98
CA GLY A 140 -4.03 1.64 -15.99
C GLY A 140 -5.25 2.36 -15.41
N ALA A 141 -6.43 1.80 -15.62
CA ALA A 141 -7.64 2.23 -14.96
C ALA A 141 -7.43 2.37 -13.44
N PRO A 142 -8.12 3.30 -12.76
CA PRO A 142 -8.00 3.45 -11.32
C PRO A 142 -8.26 2.10 -10.63
N GLU A 143 -7.36 1.73 -9.72
CA GLU A 143 -7.50 0.49 -8.96
C GLU A 143 -8.78 0.56 -8.12
N PRO A 144 -9.60 -0.52 -8.07
CA PRO A 144 -10.79 -0.54 -7.24
C PRO A 144 -10.47 -0.25 -5.77
N SER A 145 -11.33 0.46 -5.08
CA SER A 145 -11.19 0.72 -3.65
C SER A 145 -11.32 -0.57 -2.82
N ASP A 146 -10.85 -0.56 -1.59
CA ASP A 146 -10.94 -1.71 -0.68
C ASP A 146 -12.40 -2.12 -0.43
N ASP A 147 -13.32 -1.14 -0.34
CA ASP A 147 -14.74 -1.38 -0.18
C ASP A 147 -15.36 -2.01 -1.43
N GLU A 148 -15.00 -1.53 -2.62
CA GLU A 148 -15.46 -2.11 -3.90
C GLU A 148 -15.00 -3.55 -4.07
N LEU A 149 -13.73 -3.85 -3.73
CA LEU A 149 -13.18 -5.21 -3.80
C LEU A 149 -13.85 -6.14 -2.79
N SER A 150 -14.07 -5.69 -1.56
CA SER A 150 -14.74 -6.46 -0.53
C SER A 150 -16.21 -6.75 -0.91
N ALA A 151 -16.91 -5.74 -1.43
CA ALA A 151 -18.28 -5.90 -1.91
C ALA A 151 -18.35 -6.85 -3.13
N LEU A 152 -17.40 -6.75 -4.06
CA LEU A 152 -17.28 -7.65 -5.20
C LEU A 152 -17.03 -9.09 -4.74
N ALA A 153 -16.09 -9.30 -3.82
CA ALA A 153 -15.77 -10.62 -3.27
C ALA A 153 -16.98 -11.26 -2.56
N ALA A 154 -17.76 -10.46 -1.80
CA ALA A 154 -18.95 -10.94 -1.09
C ALA A 154 -20.08 -11.38 -2.02
N ARG A 155 -20.29 -10.67 -3.13
CA ARG A 155 -21.42 -10.90 -4.04
C ARG A 155 -21.08 -11.77 -5.24
N ALA A 156 -19.81 -12.09 -5.48
CA ALA A 156 -19.35 -12.75 -6.69
C ALA A 156 -20.14 -14.06 -6.96
N SER A 157 -21.01 -14.01 -7.94
CA SER A 157 -21.88 -15.13 -8.32
C SER A 157 -22.09 -15.23 -9.84
N THR A 158 -21.77 -14.18 -10.59
CA THR A 158 -21.89 -14.15 -12.04
C THR A 158 -20.53 -14.34 -12.70
N PRO A 159 -20.50 -14.83 -13.97
CA PRO A 159 -19.27 -14.87 -14.76
C PRO A 159 -18.54 -13.52 -14.80
N ALA A 160 -19.25 -12.41 -14.87
CA ALA A 160 -18.67 -11.06 -14.90
C ALA A 160 -18.00 -10.71 -13.57
N ASP A 161 -18.59 -11.02 -12.42
CA ASP A 161 -17.96 -10.81 -11.12
C ASP A 161 -16.67 -11.61 -10.98
N HIS A 162 -16.69 -12.86 -11.43
CA HIS A 162 -15.51 -13.71 -11.37
C HIS A 162 -14.41 -13.26 -12.34
N HIS A 163 -14.74 -12.75 -13.53
CA HIS A 163 -13.75 -12.12 -14.42
C HIS A 163 -13.10 -10.88 -13.78
N ALA A 164 -13.87 -10.03 -13.12
CA ALA A 164 -13.31 -8.86 -12.45
C ALA A 164 -12.34 -9.25 -11.31
N LEU A 165 -12.65 -10.29 -10.54
CA LEU A 165 -11.73 -10.83 -9.52
C LEU A 165 -10.51 -11.52 -10.15
N GLU A 166 -10.68 -12.24 -11.26
CA GLU A 166 -9.57 -12.81 -12.03
C GLU A 166 -8.57 -11.71 -12.43
N GLU A 167 -9.04 -10.63 -13.05
CA GLU A 167 -8.20 -9.50 -13.47
C GLU A 167 -7.47 -8.83 -12.30
N TYR A 168 -8.16 -8.65 -11.17
CA TYR A 168 -7.55 -8.13 -9.95
C TYR A 168 -6.40 -9.01 -9.49
N PHE A 169 -6.60 -10.33 -9.35
CA PHE A 169 -5.56 -11.23 -8.89
C PHE A 169 -4.44 -11.42 -9.92
N GLN A 170 -4.71 -11.36 -11.22
CA GLN A 170 -3.66 -11.34 -12.25
C GLN A 170 -2.77 -10.10 -12.13
N THR A 171 -3.37 -8.94 -11.89
CA THR A 171 -2.65 -7.69 -11.67
C THR A 171 -1.81 -7.75 -10.40
N ALA A 172 -2.36 -8.29 -9.30
CA ALA A 172 -1.62 -8.52 -8.07
C ALA A 172 -0.43 -9.47 -8.28
N ALA A 173 -0.63 -10.59 -8.97
CA ALA A 173 0.43 -11.54 -9.29
C ALA A 173 1.55 -10.93 -10.12
N LYS A 174 1.23 -10.05 -11.07
CA LYS A 174 2.23 -9.30 -11.83
C LYS A 174 3.06 -8.40 -10.92
N ARG A 175 2.41 -7.61 -10.06
CA ARG A 175 3.10 -6.73 -9.09
C ARG A 175 4.04 -7.50 -8.17
N TYR A 176 3.63 -8.66 -7.67
CA TYR A 176 4.50 -9.50 -6.83
C TYR A 176 5.70 -10.06 -7.59
N ARG A 177 5.57 -10.41 -8.88
CA ARG A 177 6.71 -10.82 -9.71
C ARG A 177 7.69 -9.66 -9.94
N GLU A 178 7.20 -8.45 -10.12
CA GLU A 178 8.03 -7.24 -10.21
C GLU A 178 8.78 -7.02 -8.89
N ALA A 179 8.11 -7.17 -7.74
CA ALA A 179 8.74 -7.09 -6.42
C ALA A 179 9.84 -8.14 -6.21
N VAL A 180 9.70 -9.36 -6.74
CA VAL A 180 10.78 -10.37 -6.75
C VAL A 180 12.05 -9.83 -7.39
N ASN A 181 11.93 -9.17 -8.56
CA ASN A 181 13.07 -8.61 -9.27
C ASN A 181 13.70 -7.44 -8.50
N GLU A 182 12.89 -6.57 -7.93
CA GLU A 182 13.34 -5.44 -7.13
C GLU A 182 14.10 -5.89 -5.89
N HIS A 183 13.52 -6.79 -5.10
CA HIS A 183 14.16 -7.31 -3.90
C HIS A 183 15.41 -8.12 -4.21
N SER A 184 15.45 -8.84 -5.33
CA SER A 184 16.65 -9.54 -5.80
C SER A 184 17.77 -8.56 -6.13
N SER A 185 17.47 -7.47 -6.84
CA SER A 185 18.42 -6.42 -7.16
C SER A 185 18.94 -5.71 -5.90
N MET A 186 18.08 -5.45 -4.93
CA MET A 186 18.48 -4.90 -3.64
C MET A 186 19.38 -5.86 -2.87
N ALA A 187 19.04 -7.15 -2.80
CA ALA A 187 19.88 -8.15 -2.16
C ALA A 187 21.28 -8.19 -2.76
N GLN A 188 21.41 -8.11 -4.08
CA GLN A 188 22.71 -8.06 -4.76
C GLN A 188 23.46 -6.77 -4.41
N ALA A 189 22.80 -5.62 -4.39
CA ALA A 189 23.41 -4.35 -4.01
C ALA A 189 24.00 -4.38 -2.59
N TYR A 190 23.33 -5.02 -1.64
CA TYR A 190 23.83 -5.15 -0.27
C TYR A 190 25.03 -6.05 -0.14
N ARG A 191 25.09 -7.19 -0.88
CA ARG A 191 26.13 -8.22 -0.70
C ARG A 191 27.57 -7.70 -0.93
N GLY A 192 27.73 -6.69 -1.78
CA GLY A 192 29.04 -6.07 -2.05
C GLY A 192 29.46 -4.99 -1.06
N THR A 193 28.73 -4.75 0.01
CA THR A 193 28.90 -3.60 0.90
C THR A 193 29.25 -4.01 2.34
N ARG A 194 29.60 -3.01 3.17
CA ARG A 194 29.82 -3.19 4.63
C ARG A 194 28.55 -3.57 5.39
N ILE A 195 27.38 -3.45 4.74
CA ILE A 195 26.05 -3.74 5.31
C ILE A 195 25.43 -4.97 4.66
N ALA A 196 26.25 -5.91 4.24
CA ALA A 196 25.82 -7.15 3.58
C ALA A 196 24.76 -7.95 4.36
N GLN A 197 24.69 -7.80 5.69
CA GLN A 197 23.66 -8.45 6.52
C GLN A 197 22.24 -8.02 6.13
N ALA A 198 22.04 -6.82 5.60
CA ALA A 198 20.73 -6.37 5.13
C ALA A 198 20.20 -7.19 3.92
N ALA A 199 21.11 -7.85 3.18
CA ALA A 199 20.72 -8.75 2.10
C ALA A 199 19.79 -9.88 2.55
N VAL A 200 19.93 -10.36 3.79
CA VAL A 200 19.08 -11.43 4.34
C VAL A 200 17.60 -11.03 4.37
N HIS A 201 17.30 -9.77 4.71
CA HIS A 201 15.93 -9.26 4.68
C HIS A 201 15.40 -9.21 3.25
N CYS A 202 16.22 -8.76 2.28
CA CYS A 202 15.84 -8.75 0.88
C CYS A 202 15.64 -10.16 0.32
N ASP A 203 16.47 -11.13 0.67
CA ASP A 203 16.30 -12.54 0.28
C ASP A 203 14.99 -13.11 0.83
N ARG A 204 14.63 -12.77 2.08
CA ARG A 204 13.33 -13.15 2.66
C ARG A 204 12.18 -12.49 1.91
N LEU A 205 12.28 -11.22 1.54
CA LEU A 205 11.28 -10.52 0.72
C LEU A 205 11.12 -11.16 -0.66
N VAL A 206 12.23 -11.60 -1.30
CA VAL A 206 12.18 -12.36 -2.56
C VAL A 206 11.36 -13.64 -2.41
N SER A 207 11.58 -14.39 -1.33
CA SER A 207 10.80 -15.61 -1.06
C SER A 207 9.33 -15.30 -0.86
N LEU A 208 9.00 -14.32 -0.01
CA LEU A 208 7.64 -13.92 0.26
C LEU A 208 6.93 -13.46 -1.02
N SER A 209 7.56 -12.60 -1.83
CA SER A 209 6.96 -12.12 -3.07
C SER A 209 6.75 -13.23 -4.13
N ARG A 210 7.59 -14.28 -4.13
CA ARG A 210 7.33 -15.48 -4.94
C ARG A 210 6.10 -16.24 -4.48
N ASP A 211 5.94 -16.40 -3.18
CA ASP A 211 4.77 -17.08 -2.60
C ASP A 211 3.49 -16.25 -2.81
N GLU A 212 3.56 -14.92 -2.67
CA GLU A 212 2.47 -13.99 -3.00
C GLU A 212 2.06 -14.11 -4.47
N ALA A 213 3.04 -14.10 -5.39
CA ALA A 213 2.78 -14.23 -6.82
C ALA A 213 2.12 -15.57 -7.18
N LYS A 214 2.56 -16.65 -6.55
CA LYS A 214 1.99 -17.99 -6.70
C LYS A 214 0.56 -18.02 -6.18
N GLU A 215 0.32 -17.49 -5.01
CA GLU A 215 -0.99 -17.47 -4.37
C GLU A 215 -2.00 -16.62 -5.16
N ALA A 216 -1.60 -15.43 -5.59
CA ALA A 216 -2.43 -14.57 -6.42
C ALA A 216 -2.74 -15.21 -7.80
N THR A 217 -1.78 -15.94 -8.38
CA THR A 217 -2.01 -16.69 -9.62
C THR A 217 -3.03 -17.81 -9.40
N ALA A 218 -2.96 -18.53 -8.29
CA ALA A 218 -3.92 -19.59 -7.96
C ALA A 218 -5.34 -19.02 -7.73
N ALA A 219 -5.44 -17.87 -7.07
CA ALA A 219 -6.71 -17.17 -6.91
C ALA A 219 -7.31 -16.73 -8.25
N ALA A 220 -6.49 -16.17 -9.14
CA ALA A 220 -6.92 -15.79 -10.49
C ALA A 220 -7.45 -16.99 -11.28
N GLU A 221 -6.74 -18.12 -11.28
CA GLU A 221 -7.15 -19.33 -11.98
C GLU A 221 -8.46 -19.91 -11.41
N MET A 222 -8.64 -19.90 -10.09
CA MET A 222 -9.90 -20.29 -9.46
C MET A 222 -11.07 -19.42 -9.96
N HIS A 223 -10.91 -18.11 -9.99
CA HIS A 223 -11.96 -17.22 -10.47
C HIS A 223 -12.24 -17.40 -11.97
N LYS A 224 -11.22 -17.64 -12.79
CA LYS A 224 -11.38 -17.99 -14.19
C LYS A 224 -12.22 -19.26 -14.39
N GLN A 225 -11.96 -20.30 -13.61
CA GLN A 225 -12.75 -21.54 -13.65
C GLN A 225 -14.21 -21.30 -13.25
N LEU A 226 -14.46 -20.49 -12.23
CA LEU A 226 -15.82 -20.11 -11.81
C LEU A 226 -16.56 -19.28 -12.87
N ALA A 227 -15.85 -18.38 -13.57
CA ALA A 227 -16.43 -17.61 -14.66
C ALA A 227 -16.87 -18.50 -15.85
N THR A 228 -16.14 -19.61 -16.09
CA THR A 228 -16.47 -20.54 -17.18
C THR A 228 -17.51 -21.58 -16.80
N ALA A 229 -17.55 -22.02 -15.54
CA ALA A 229 -18.50 -23.02 -15.03
C ALA A 229 -19.94 -22.49 -14.91
N GLY A 230 -20.13 -21.17 -14.86
CA GLY A 230 -21.43 -20.52 -14.78
C GLY A 230 -22.16 -20.34 -16.12
N ARG A 231 -21.61 -20.89 -17.20
CA ARG A 231 -22.23 -20.95 -18.54
C ARG A 231 -22.92 -22.28 -18.71
#